data_41d9e77f857408a4d70794cecda971d0
#
_entry.id   41d9e77f857408a4d70794cecda971d0
#
_cell.length_a   1.000
_cell.length_b   1.000
_cell.length_c   1.000
_cell.angle_alpha   90.00
_cell.angle_beta   90.00
_cell.angle_gamma   90.00
#
_symmetry.space_group_name_H-M   'P 1'
#
loop_
_entity.id
_entity.type
_entity.pdbx_description
1 polymer ?
#
loop_
_entity_poly.entity_id
_entity_poly.type
_entity_poly.pdbx_seq_one_letter_code
_entity_poly.pdbx_strand_id
1 'polypeptide(L)'
;PLTEAEALEVTKIYSIAGLLQRQERVMLERPFRSPHHTISSSALIGGGSVPRPGEVTLSHHGVLFLDEFPEFSRTALEVLRQPLEDGYVTISRVQASLTFPANFIMCTAQNPCPCGYLGDKKRECSCKQFEIERYHRKLSGPLLDRIDLQVYVPRLEYADLQSREAGESSAVIRERVIKARQLQLLRLQAVSYTHLTL
;
A
#
# COMPACT_ATOMS: atom_id res chain seq x y z
N PRO A 1 6.73 8.27 -13.47
CA PRO A 1 6.45 7.38 -14.60
C PRO A 1 7.04 5.99 -14.38
N LEU A 2 6.48 4.97 -15.04
CA LEU A 2 7.09 3.65 -15.14
C LEU A 2 8.26 3.70 -16.12
N THR A 3 9.30 2.90 -15.89
CA THR A 3 10.27 2.58 -16.95
C THR A 3 9.62 1.61 -17.94
N GLU A 4 10.21 1.43 -19.11
CA GLU A 4 9.70 0.49 -20.13
C GLU A 4 9.61 -0.95 -19.58
N ALA A 5 10.62 -1.39 -18.84
CA ALA A 5 10.64 -2.71 -18.20
C ALA A 5 9.51 -2.84 -17.15
N GLU A 6 9.37 -1.88 -16.24
CA GLU A 6 8.28 -1.85 -15.25
C GLU A 6 6.90 -1.85 -15.93
N ALA A 7 6.73 -1.08 -17.02
CA ALA A 7 5.48 -1.02 -17.78
C ALA A 7 5.10 -2.36 -18.39
N LEU A 8 6.07 -3.10 -18.93
CA LEU A 8 5.87 -4.45 -19.47
C LEU A 8 5.49 -5.46 -18.38
N GLU A 9 6.14 -5.40 -17.20
CA GLU A 9 5.80 -6.27 -16.07
C GLU A 9 4.37 -6.04 -15.59
N VAL A 10 3.98 -4.77 -15.37
CA VAL A 10 2.62 -4.41 -14.96
C VAL A 10 1.60 -4.86 -16.02
N THR A 11 1.90 -4.62 -17.31
CA THR A 11 1.02 -5.02 -18.41
C THR A 11 0.78 -6.53 -18.42
N LYS A 12 1.82 -7.35 -18.22
CA LYS A 12 1.70 -8.82 -18.14
C LYS A 12 0.77 -9.24 -16.99
N ILE A 13 0.93 -8.63 -15.81
CA ILE A 13 0.09 -8.90 -14.64
C ILE A 13 -1.38 -8.59 -14.94
N TYR A 14 -1.67 -7.40 -15.47
CA TYR A 14 -3.04 -6.98 -15.79
C TYR A 14 -3.67 -7.80 -16.93
N SER A 15 -2.86 -8.24 -17.89
CA SER A 15 -3.29 -9.14 -18.94
C SER A 15 -3.69 -10.52 -18.39
N ILE A 16 -2.86 -11.11 -17.52
CA ILE A 16 -3.15 -12.40 -16.86
C ILE A 16 -4.39 -12.29 -15.96
N ALA A 17 -4.57 -11.15 -15.29
CA ALA A 17 -5.74 -10.89 -14.47
C ALA A 17 -7.03 -10.67 -15.29
N GLY A 18 -6.91 -10.44 -16.60
CA GLY A 18 -8.04 -10.09 -17.47
C GLY A 18 -8.54 -8.66 -17.26
N LEU A 19 -7.70 -7.77 -16.70
CA LEU A 19 -8.02 -6.39 -16.35
C LEU A 19 -7.47 -5.37 -17.36
N LEU A 20 -6.71 -5.82 -18.36
CA LEU A 20 -6.21 -4.93 -19.41
C LEU A 20 -7.38 -4.52 -20.33
N GLN A 21 -7.59 -3.23 -20.48
CA GLN A 21 -8.65 -2.74 -21.36
C GLN A 21 -8.30 -3.02 -22.83
N ARG A 22 -9.31 -3.33 -23.66
CA ARG A 22 -9.11 -3.71 -25.08
C ARG A 22 -8.35 -2.67 -25.90
N GLN A 23 -8.35 -1.41 -25.48
CA GLN A 23 -7.67 -0.30 -26.16
C GLN A 23 -6.27 -0.03 -25.62
N GLU A 24 -5.96 -0.51 -24.40
CA GLU A 24 -4.66 -0.33 -23.78
C GLU A 24 -3.71 -1.45 -24.22
N ARG A 25 -2.67 -1.09 -24.94
CA ARG A 25 -1.62 -2.02 -25.35
C ARG A 25 -0.56 -2.20 -24.28
N VAL A 26 -0.29 -1.14 -23.52
CA VAL A 26 0.72 -1.11 -22.44
C VAL A 26 0.24 -0.20 -21.32
N MET A 27 0.40 -0.66 -20.08
CA MET A 27 0.15 0.15 -18.88
C MET A 27 1.29 1.15 -18.69
N LEU A 28 1.00 2.44 -18.79
CA LEU A 28 2.00 3.51 -18.65
C LEU A 28 1.96 4.19 -17.28
N GLU A 29 0.87 4.01 -16.55
CA GLU A 29 0.69 4.59 -15.22
C GLU A 29 0.94 3.56 -14.12
N ARG A 30 1.46 4.03 -12.99
CA ARG A 30 1.65 3.18 -11.82
C ARG A 30 0.30 2.75 -11.25
N PRO A 31 0.09 1.46 -11.01
CA PRO A 31 -1.16 0.98 -10.41
C PRO A 31 -1.42 1.62 -9.05
N PHE A 32 -2.67 1.97 -8.79
CA PHE A 32 -3.16 2.34 -7.48
C PHE A 32 -4.31 1.41 -7.11
N ARG A 33 -4.13 0.64 -6.05
CA ARG A 33 -5.13 -0.31 -5.55
C ARG A 33 -5.56 0.08 -4.15
N SER A 34 -6.87 0.12 -3.92
CA SER A 34 -7.45 0.48 -2.62
C SER A 34 -8.59 -0.49 -2.29
N PRO A 35 -8.26 -1.73 -1.89
CA PRO A 35 -9.29 -2.70 -1.49
C PRO A 35 -9.95 -2.27 -0.19
N HIS A 36 -11.24 -2.57 -0.08
CA HIS A 36 -12.01 -2.35 1.15
C HIS A 36 -11.54 -3.31 2.26
N HIS A 37 -11.61 -2.90 3.52
CA HIS A 37 -11.14 -3.70 4.67
C HIS A 37 -11.85 -5.06 4.83
N THR A 38 -13.02 -5.27 4.20
CA THR A 38 -13.72 -6.57 4.18
C THR A 38 -13.15 -7.58 3.19
N ILE A 39 -12.09 -7.22 2.46
CA ILE A 39 -11.45 -8.12 1.50
C ILE A 39 -10.94 -9.40 2.19
N SER A 40 -11.11 -10.54 1.51
CA SER A 40 -10.52 -11.80 1.98
C SER A 40 -9.02 -11.85 1.76
N SER A 41 -8.29 -12.62 2.58
CA SER A 41 -6.86 -12.85 2.40
C SER A 41 -6.53 -13.43 1.00
N SER A 42 -7.41 -14.29 0.46
CA SER A 42 -7.24 -14.86 -0.87
C SER A 42 -7.46 -13.83 -2.00
N ALA A 43 -8.34 -12.87 -1.82
CA ALA A 43 -8.51 -11.78 -2.80
C ALA A 43 -7.34 -10.79 -2.71
N LEU A 44 -6.77 -10.59 -1.51
CA LEU A 44 -5.65 -9.70 -1.30
C LEU A 44 -4.34 -10.25 -1.93
N ILE A 45 -4.02 -11.53 -1.66
CA ILE A 45 -2.78 -12.18 -2.14
C ILE A 45 -2.96 -12.81 -3.53
N GLY A 46 -4.13 -13.31 -3.79
CA GLY A 46 -4.42 -14.11 -4.97
C GLY A 46 -4.77 -15.57 -4.60
N GLY A 47 -5.29 -16.30 -5.54
CA GLY A 47 -5.72 -17.67 -5.31
C GLY A 47 -6.79 -18.14 -6.30
N GLY A 48 -7.63 -19.06 -5.85
CA GLY A 48 -8.66 -19.70 -6.65
C GLY A 48 -8.26 -21.09 -7.14
N SER A 49 -9.18 -21.79 -7.84
CA SER A 49 -8.90 -23.09 -8.48
C SER A 49 -7.86 -22.93 -9.59
N VAL A 50 -7.97 -21.87 -10.37
CA VAL A 50 -6.92 -21.37 -11.26
C VAL A 50 -6.28 -20.18 -10.56
N PRO A 51 -5.00 -20.25 -10.17
CA PRO A 51 -4.32 -19.18 -9.46
C PRO A 51 -4.36 -17.88 -10.26
N ARG A 52 -4.93 -16.84 -9.64
CA ARG A 52 -4.98 -15.49 -10.21
C ARG A 52 -4.26 -14.50 -9.29
N PRO A 53 -3.65 -13.45 -9.85
CA PRO A 53 -3.05 -12.40 -9.06
C PRO A 53 -4.09 -11.68 -8.18
N GLY A 54 -3.75 -11.39 -6.92
CA GLY A 54 -4.54 -10.59 -5.99
C GLY A 54 -4.16 -9.12 -6.02
N GLU A 55 -4.79 -8.32 -5.15
CA GLU A 55 -4.57 -6.87 -5.05
C GLU A 55 -3.10 -6.49 -4.81
N VAL A 56 -2.37 -7.29 -4.05
CA VAL A 56 -0.94 -7.12 -3.79
C VAL A 56 -0.12 -7.18 -5.08
N THR A 57 -0.34 -8.21 -5.92
CA THR A 57 0.30 -8.33 -7.22
C THR A 57 -0.17 -7.26 -8.20
N LEU A 58 -1.46 -6.92 -8.18
CA LEU A 58 -2.02 -5.83 -9.00
C LEU A 58 -1.47 -4.45 -8.63
N SER A 59 -0.86 -4.33 -7.44
CA SER A 59 -0.17 -3.10 -7.00
C SER A 59 1.30 -3.05 -7.41
N HIS A 60 1.81 -4.06 -8.12
CA HIS A 60 3.21 -4.15 -8.51
C HIS A 60 3.69 -2.88 -9.22
N HIS A 61 4.85 -2.33 -8.82
CA HIS A 61 5.39 -1.02 -9.23
C HIS A 61 4.47 0.18 -8.98
N GLY A 62 3.47 0.01 -8.11
CA GLY A 62 2.48 1.01 -7.76
C GLY A 62 2.28 1.18 -6.27
N VAL A 63 1.04 1.46 -5.88
CA VAL A 63 0.64 1.72 -4.49
C VAL A 63 -0.52 0.80 -4.10
N LEU A 64 -0.38 0.14 -2.95
CA LEU A 64 -1.47 -0.51 -2.24
C LEU A 64 -1.88 0.41 -1.07
N PHE A 65 -3.06 1.02 -1.17
CA PHE A 65 -3.61 1.87 -0.14
C PHE A 65 -4.63 1.09 0.70
N LEU A 66 -4.41 1.02 2.01
CA LEU A 66 -5.26 0.33 2.95
C LEU A 66 -5.84 1.34 3.95
N ASP A 67 -7.05 1.79 3.67
CA ASP A 67 -7.79 2.65 4.59
C ASP A 67 -8.41 1.83 5.73
N GLU A 68 -8.62 2.46 6.87
CA GLU A 68 -9.12 1.79 8.08
C GLU A 68 -8.29 0.54 8.43
N PHE A 69 -6.96 0.67 8.37
CA PHE A 69 -6.02 -0.44 8.47
C PHE A 69 -6.29 -1.43 9.62
N PRO A 70 -6.66 -1.01 10.85
CA PRO A 70 -7.01 -1.93 11.94
C PRO A 70 -8.35 -2.67 11.76
N GLU A 71 -9.15 -2.32 10.75
CA GLU A 71 -10.43 -3.01 10.50
C GLU A 71 -10.28 -4.21 9.56
N PHE A 72 -9.14 -4.35 8.88
CA PHE A 72 -8.83 -5.57 8.14
C PHE A 72 -8.78 -6.78 9.07
N SER A 73 -9.17 -7.95 8.56
CA SER A 73 -9.04 -9.17 9.31
C SER A 73 -7.56 -9.48 9.61
N ARG A 74 -7.26 -10.06 10.78
CA ARG A 74 -5.90 -10.41 11.15
C ARG A 74 -5.23 -11.30 10.10
N THR A 75 -5.96 -12.24 9.53
CA THR A 75 -5.47 -13.12 8.47
C THR A 75 -5.10 -12.35 7.19
N ALA A 76 -5.88 -11.32 6.83
CA ALA A 76 -5.57 -10.47 5.68
C ALA A 76 -4.33 -9.60 5.93
N LEU A 77 -4.10 -9.15 7.15
CA LEU A 77 -2.90 -8.37 7.49
C LEU A 77 -1.64 -9.23 7.55
N GLU A 78 -1.72 -10.42 8.13
CA GLU A 78 -0.55 -11.31 8.27
C GLU A 78 -0.02 -11.80 6.92
N VAL A 79 -0.87 -11.99 5.91
CA VAL A 79 -0.42 -12.42 4.57
C VAL A 79 0.35 -11.33 3.81
N LEU A 80 0.29 -10.07 4.24
CA LEU A 80 1.06 -8.97 3.66
C LEU A 80 2.55 -9.02 4.05
N ARG A 81 2.91 -9.73 5.11
CA ARG A 81 4.30 -9.74 5.62
C ARG A 81 5.27 -10.27 4.57
N GLN A 82 4.96 -11.43 3.98
CA GLN A 82 5.84 -12.04 2.98
C GLN A 82 6.07 -11.12 1.77
N PRO A 83 5.05 -10.59 1.08
CA PRO A 83 5.31 -9.71 -0.06
C PRO A 83 6.03 -8.40 0.28
N LEU A 84 5.87 -7.89 1.50
CA LEU A 84 6.61 -6.71 1.96
C LEU A 84 8.11 -7.01 2.20
N GLU A 85 8.45 -8.23 2.58
CA GLU A 85 9.83 -8.67 2.80
C GLU A 85 10.50 -9.13 1.50
N ASP A 86 9.82 -9.98 0.77
CA ASP A 86 10.40 -10.73 -0.36
C ASP A 86 10.19 -10.06 -1.71
N GLY A 87 9.20 -9.15 -1.83
CA GLY A 87 8.83 -8.52 -3.10
C GLY A 87 8.10 -9.45 -4.07
N TYR A 88 7.59 -10.59 -3.60
CA TYR A 88 6.80 -11.52 -4.39
C TYR A 88 5.76 -12.27 -3.55
N VAL A 89 4.78 -12.86 -4.24
CA VAL A 89 3.74 -13.71 -3.66
C VAL A 89 3.82 -15.09 -4.30
N THR A 90 3.87 -16.14 -3.49
CA THR A 90 3.80 -17.52 -3.98
C THR A 90 2.45 -18.14 -3.63
N ILE A 91 1.70 -18.56 -4.66
CA ILE A 91 0.43 -19.27 -4.51
C ILE A 91 0.67 -20.74 -4.81
N SER A 92 0.69 -21.57 -3.77
CA SER A 92 0.87 -23.01 -3.90
C SER A 92 -0.48 -23.72 -3.91
N ARG A 93 -0.67 -24.63 -4.89
CA ARG A 93 -1.83 -25.52 -5.03
C ARG A 93 -1.35 -26.93 -5.35
N VAL A 94 -2.23 -27.90 -5.23
CA VAL A 94 -1.90 -29.33 -5.46
C VAL A 94 -1.29 -29.56 -6.84
N GLN A 95 -1.71 -28.80 -7.85
CA GLN A 95 -1.28 -29.00 -9.25
C GLN A 95 -0.23 -27.99 -9.73
N ALA A 96 -0.03 -26.86 -9.03
CA ALA A 96 0.92 -25.84 -9.46
C ALA A 96 1.31 -24.90 -8.31
N SER A 97 2.55 -24.42 -8.33
CA SER A 97 3.01 -23.30 -7.54
C SER A 97 3.38 -22.17 -8.48
N LEU A 98 2.71 -21.02 -8.33
CA LEU A 98 2.96 -19.83 -9.13
C LEU A 98 3.47 -18.71 -8.26
N THR A 99 4.52 -18.06 -8.71
CA THR A 99 5.08 -16.87 -8.05
C THR A 99 4.80 -15.65 -8.89
N PHE A 100 4.23 -14.64 -8.25
CA PHE A 100 3.93 -13.34 -8.85
C PHE A 100 4.78 -12.25 -8.19
N PRO A 101 5.32 -11.30 -8.96
CA PRO A 101 6.03 -10.17 -8.38
C PRO A 101 5.06 -9.26 -7.61
N ALA A 102 5.57 -8.66 -6.53
CA ALA A 102 4.78 -7.84 -5.61
C ALA A 102 5.63 -6.73 -4.99
N ASN A 103 6.35 -5.99 -5.83
CA ASN A 103 7.13 -4.84 -5.38
C ASN A 103 6.25 -3.58 -5.45
N PHE A 104 5.76 -3.11 -4.31
CA PHE A 104 4.80 -2.02 -4.20
C PHE A 104 5.10 -1.12 -3.00
N ILE A 105 4.55 0.08 -3.00
CA ILE A 105 4.52 0.95 -1.84
C ILE A 105 3.23 0.67 -1.07
N MET A 106 3.36 0.25 0.19
CA MET A 106 2.22 0.15 1.08
C MET A 106 1.96 1.49 1.75
N CYS A 107 0.75 2.02 1.57
CA CYS A 107 0.28 3.22 2.27
C CYS A 107 -0.95 2.84 3.10
N THR A 108 -0.93 3.15 4.39
CA THR A 108 -2.03 2.81 5.28
C THR A 108 -2.58 4.06 5.96
N ALA A 109 -3.88 4.10 6.18
CA ALA A 109 -4.51 5.11 7.00
C ALA A 109 -5.26 4.45 8.17
N GLN A 110 -5.21 5.07 9.35
CA GLN A 110 -5.92 4.60 10.52
C GLN A 110 -6.35 5.74 11.42
N ASN A 111 -7.43 5.53 12.12
CA ASN A 111 -7.86 6.42 13.19
C ASN A 111 -7.05 6.19 14.47
N PRO A 112 -6.92 7.18 15.35
CA PRO A 112 -6.18 7.02 16.60
C PRO A 112 -6.89 6.12 17.62
N CYS A 113 -8.18 5.87 17.47
CA CYS A 113 -8.99 4.97 18.29
C CYS A 113 -10.29 4.61 17.56
N PRO A 114 -11.13 3.66 18.06
CA PRO A 114 -12.39 3.30 17.42
C PRO A 114 -13.36 4.45 17.18
N CYS A 115 -13.44 5.44 18.08
CA CYS A 115 -14.30 6.62 17.87
C CYS A 115 -13.65 7.74 17.04
N GLY A 116 -12.33 7.66 16.78
CA GLY A 116 -11.57 8.64 15.99
C GLY A 116 -11.12 9.91 16.73
N TYR A 117 -11.49 10.09 18.00
CA TYR A 117 -11.29 11.36 18.71
C TYR A 117 -10.20 11.35 19.78
N LEU A 118 -9.39 10.31 19.88
CA LEU A 118 -8.26 10.27 20.80
C LEU A 118 -7.24 11.36 20.43
N GLY A 119 -7.01 12.29 21.36
CA GLY A 119 -6.13 13.44 21.15
C GLY A 119 -6.75 14.62 20.38
N ASP A 120 -8.05 14.56 20.05
CA ASP A 120 -8.77 15.69 19.45
C ASP A 120 -8.97 16.81 20.49
N LYS A 121 -8.69 18.07 20.11
CA LYS A 121 -8.79 19.24 21.01
C LYS A 121 -10.23 19.73 21.22
N LYS A 122 -11.15 19.37 20.33
CA LYS A 122 -12.53 19.88 20.33
C LYS A 122 -13.56 18.85 20.79
N ARG A 123 -13.24 17.57 20.67
CA ARG A 123 -14.14 16.49 21.04
C ARG A 123 -13.40 15.44 21.87
N GLU A 124 -13.97 15.15 23.04
CA GLU A 124 -13.41 14.12 23.91
C GLU A 124 -13.61 12.72 23.33
N CYS A 125 -12.59 11.89 23.50
CA CYS A 125 -12.64 10.48 23.17
C CYS A 125 -13.59 9.75 24.12
N SER A 126 -14.56 9.02 23.58
CA SER A 126 -15.51 8.21 24.35
C SER A 126 -15.04 6.77 24.60
N CYS A 127 -13.92 6.38 24.03
CA CYS A 127 -13.39 5.01 24.16
C CYS A 127 -12.77 4.80 25.54
N LYS A 128 -13.04 3.62 26.12
CA LYS A 128 -12.34 3.16 27.32
C LYS A 128 -10.91 2.73 26.95
N GLN A 129 -9.99 2.79 27.89
CA GLN A 129 -8.59 2.45 27.67
C GLN A 129 -8.40 1.05 27.07
N PHE A 130 -9.12 0.04 27.54
CA PHE A 130 -9.05 -1.31 27.00
C PHE A 130 -9.53 -1.44 25.54
N GLU A 131 -10.46 -0.57 25.09
CA GLU A 131 -10.95 -0.55 23.70
C GLU A 131 -9.88 0.01 22.77
N ILE A 132 -9.18 1.07 23.20
CA ILE A 132 -8.05 1.66 22.50
C ILE A 132 -6.92 0.62 22.35
N GLU A 133 -6.55 -0.01 23.46
CA GLU A 133 -5.52 -1.05 23.43
C GLU A 133 -5.90 -2.24 22.52
N ARG A 134 -7.14 -2.70 22.59
CA ARG A 134 -7.64 -3.77 21.74
C ARG A 134 -7.61 -3.38 20.27
N TYR A 135 -7.92 -2.13 19.95
CA TYR A 135 -7.88 -1.59 18.61
C TYR A 135 -6.46 -1.60 18.05
N HIS A 136 -5.48 -1.11 18.80
CA HIS A 136 -4.09 -1.11 18.38
C HIS A 136 -3.47 -2.52 18.31
N ARG A 137 -3.87 -3.43 19.19
CA ARG A 137 -3.41 -4.83 19.18
C ARG A 137 -3.85 -5.63 17.95
N LYS A 138 -4.78 -5.12 17.13
CA LYS A 138 -5.12 -5.76 15.83
C LYS A 138 -3.93 -5.77 14.88
N LEU A 139 -3.05 -4.79 14.99
CA LEU A 139 -1.83 -4.69 14.20
C LEU A 139 -0.68 -5.40 14.92
N SER A 140 -0.05 -6.35 14.25
CA SER A 140 1.10 -7.06 14.81
C SER A 140 2.35 -6.20 14.77
N GLY A 141 3.21 -6.31 15.81
CA GLY A 141 4.51 -5.63 15.82
C GLY A 141 5.32 -5.87 14.56
N PRO A 142 5.52 -7.13 14.10
CA PRO A 142 6.26 -7.43 12.89
C PRO A 142 5.72 -6.79 11.62
N LEU A 143 4.42 -6.51 11.54
CA LEU A 143 3.85 -5.78 10.40
C LEU A 143 4.12 -4.28 10.51
N LEU A 144 4.02 -3.71 11.72
CA LEU A 144 4.34 -2.31 11.98
C LEU A 144 5.82 -2.00 11.73
N ASP A 145 6.71 -2.93 12.02
CA ASP A 145 8.16 -2.81 11.78
C ASP A 145 8.51 -2.71 10.28
N ARG A 146 7.55 -3.02 9.38
CA ARG A 146 7.69 -2.87 7.92
C ARG A 146 7.18 -1.52 7.41
N ILE A 147 6.65 -0.68 8.30
CA ILE A 147 6.17 0.67 7.96
C ILE A 147 7.26 1.66 8.35
N ASP A 148 8.04 2.10 7.37
CA ASP A 148 9.22 2.95 7.57
C ASP A 148 8.87 4.38 8.02
N LEU A 149 7.70 4.88 7.63
CA LEU A 149 7.28 6.25 7.91
C LEU A 149 5.90 6.27 8.57
N GLN A 150 5.82 6.95 9.71
CA GLN A 150 4.57 7.19 10.42
C GLN A 150 4.34 8.69 10.54
N VAL A 151 3.21 9.16 10.04
CA VAL A 151 2.86 10.57 10.03
C VAL A 151 1.53 10.77 10.76
N TYR A 152 1.52 11.67 11.76
CA TYR A 152 0.29 12.10 12.39
C TYR A 152 -0.34 13.22 11.57
N VAL A 153 -1.59 13.00 11.11
CA VAL A 153 -2.38 13.99 10.38
C VAL A 153 -3.41 14.59 11.33
N PRO A 154 -3.24 15.84 11.78
CA PRO A 154 -4.19 16.48 12.66
C PRO A 154 -5.50 16.78 11.94
N ARG A 155 -6.57 16.93 12.72
CA ARG A 155 -7.85 17.39 12.20
C ARG A 155 -7.71 18.79 11.65
N LEU A 156 -8.25 19.01 10.45
CA LEU A 156 -8.33 20.33 9.84
C LEU A 156 -9.39 21.19 10.54
N GLU A 157 -9.08 22.45 10.76
CA GLU A 157 -10.03 23.45 11.24
C GLU A 157 -10.98 23.86 10.10
N TYR A 158 -12.20 24.23 10.48
CA TYR A 158 -13.20 24.67 9.48
C TYR A 158 -12.72 25.89 8.68
N ALA A 159 -11.96 26.77 9.31
CA ALA A 159 -11.34 27.93 8.66
C ALA A 159 -10.34 27.51 7.57
N ASP A 160 -9.55 26.45 7.81
CA ASP A 160 -8.59 25.93 6.83
C ASP A 160 -9.30 25.32 5.62
N LEU A 161 -10.46 24.67 5.85
CA LEU A 161 -11.30 24.13 4.78
C LEU A 161 -11.96 25.20 3.92
N GLN A 162 -12.22 26.40 4.48
CA GLN A 162 -12.76 27.55 3.77
C GLN A 162 -11.68 28.42 3.13
N SER A 163 -10.42 28.19 3.44
CA SER A 163 -9.30 28.88 2.81
C SER A 163 -9.33 28.64 1.31
N ARG A 164 -9.28 29.74 0.56
CA ARG A 164 -9.16 29.73 -0.91
C ARG A 164 -7.71 29.57 -1.36
N GLU A 165 -6.77 29.49 -0.44
CA GLU A 165 -5.38 29.25 -0.78
C GLU A 165 -5.24 27.80 -1.29
N ALA A 166 -4.96 27.69 -2.57
CA ALA A 166 -4.68 26.38 -3.18
C ALA A 166 -3.37 25.85 -2.62
N GLY A 167 -3.40 24.63 -2.11
CA GLY A 167 -2.19 23.90 -1.74
C GLY A 167 -1.28 23.65 -2.95
N GLU A 168 -0.11 23.10 -2.70
CA GLU A 168 0.84 22.73 -3.75
C GLU A 168 0.19 21.76 -4.77
N SER A 169 0.32 22.03 -6.06
CA SER A 169 -0.29 21.20 -7.09
C SER A 169 0.40 19.85 -7.21
N SER A 170 -0.34 18.80 -7.58
CA SER A 170 0.21 17.46 -7.83
C SER A 170 1.31 17.45 -8.90
N ALA A 171 1.29 18.39 -9.85
CA ALA A 171 2.33 18.52 -10.88
C ALA A 171 3.68 18.91 -10.26
N VAL A 172 3.69 19.92 -9.38
CA VAL A 172 4.91 20.37 -8.68
C VAL A 172 5.44 19.28 -7.75
N ILE A 173 4.55 18.61 -7.02
CA ILE A 173 4.93 17.46 -6.16
C ILE A 173 5.55 16.35 -7.01
N ARG A 174 4.95 16.02 -8.16
CA ARG A 174 5.45 14.99 -9.09
C ARG A 174 6.87 15.31 -9.56
N GLU A 175 7.17 16.53 -9.96
CA GLU A 175 8.52 16.92 -10.39
C GLU A 175 9.56 16.71 -9.26
N ARG A 176 9.22 17.10 -8.04
CA ARG A 176 10.09 16.90 -6.88
C ARG A 176 10.35 15.42 -6.60
N VAL A 177 9.29 14.59 -6.67
CA VAL A 177 9.38 13.14 -6.48
C VAL A 177 10.22 12.50 -7.58
N ILE A 178 10.05 12.91 -8.86
CA ILE A 178 10.85 12.39 -9.98
C ILE A 178 12.34 12.67 -9.76
N LYS A 179 12.71 13.91 -9.37
CA LYS A 179 14.08 14.29 -9.08
C LYS A 179 14.68 13.46 -7.94
N ALA A 180 13.94 13.30 -6.85
CA ALA A 180 14.36 12.48 -5.70
C ALA A 180 14.56 11.01 -6.12
N ARG A 181 13.65 10.45 -6.92
CA ARG A 181 13.74 9.08 -7.43
C ARG A 181 14.96 8.88 -8.35
N GLN A 182 15.26 9.83 -9.21
CA GLN A 182 16.45 9.79 -10.06
C GLN A 182 17.74 9.73 -9.23
N LEU A 183 17.86 10.57 -8.20
CA LEU A 183 19.01 10.56 -7.29
C LEU A 183 19.11 9.23 -6.53
N GLN A 184 17.98 8.69 -6.08
CA GLN A 184 17.94 7.39 -5.41
C GLN A 184 18.44 6.26 -6.34
N LEU A 185 17.97 6.22 -7.58
CA LEU A 185 18.39 5.22 -8.57
C LEU A 185 19.89 5.31 -8.88
N LEU A 186 20.43 6.51 -9.07
CA LEU A 186 21.87 6.72 -9.27
C LEU A 186 22.68 6.21 -8.08
N ARG A 187 22.24 6.50 -6.86
CA ARG A 187 22.90 6.02 -5.63
C ARG A 187 22.85 4.50 -5.52
N LEU A 188 21.73 3.87 -5.84
CA LEU A 188 21.55 2.43 -5.74
C LEU A 188 22.29 1.66 -6.84
N GLN A 189 22.47 2.24 -8.03
CA GLN A 189 23.30 1.65 -9.09
C GLN A 189 24.80 1.59 -8.71
N ALA A 190 25.25 2.52 -7.86
CA ALA A 190 26.64 2.55 -7.39
C ALA A 190 26.92 1.57 -6.23
N VAL A 191 25.90 0.94 -5.65
CA VAL A 191 26.02 0.05 -4.49
C VAL A 191 25.36 -1.27 -4.80
N SER A 192 26.16 -2.32 -5.00
CA SER A 192 25.66 -3.68 -5.30
C SER A 192 24.99 -4.37 -4.10
N TYR A 193 25.02 -3.77 -2.90
CA TYR A 193 24.36 -4.26 -1.69
C TYR A 193 23.70 -3.10 -0.97
N THR A 194 22.38 -3.10 -0.93
CA THR A 194 21.63 -2.22 -0.05
C THR A 194 21.33 -2.91 1.28
N HIS A 195 22.31 -2.95 2.15
CA HIS A 195 22.01 -2.92 3.56
C HIS A 195 21.78 -1.45 3.91
N LEU A 196 20.54 -1.08 4.18
CA LEU A 196 20.23 0.12 4.94
C LEU A 196 20.76 -0.12 6.36
N THR A 197 22.03 0.17 6.57
CA THR A 197 22.51 0.48 7.92
C THR A 197 22.04 1.89 8.19
N LEU A 198 21.08 2.02 9.10
CA LEU A 198 20.76 3.25 9.81
C LEU A 198 21.99 3.79 10.53
#